data_22a5c5d9bb82a681bd004b62a72767e4
#
_entry.id   22a5c5d9bb82a681bd004b62a72767e4
#
_cell.length_a   1.000
_cell.length_b   1.000
_cell.length_c   1.000
_cell.angle_alpha   90.00
_cell.angle_beta   90.00
_cell.angle_gamma   90.00
#
_symmetry.space_group_name_H-M   'P 1'
#
loop_
_entity.id
_entity.type
_entity.pdbx_description
1 polymer ?
#
loop_
_entity_poly.entity_id
_entity_poly.type
_entity_poly.pdbx_seq_one_letter_code
_entity_poly.pdbx_strand_id
1 'polypeptide(L)'
;IRFPGLISAFTLPSGGTSDYGPEMLHAAAQDKPYACFVREDTKISFMAMPDAIKSLLMLVDVPREKLNHQIYNIAAFAITAGEFRDRAVKAFPGAQISFAPNPRRQGIVDSWPEDVDDALARTEWNWKPDYDVDKFFDNYFLPEIRKRYGK
;
A
#
# COMPACT_ATOMS: atom_id res chain seq x y z
N ILE A 1 12.33 1.49 -12.32
CA ILE A 1 11.78 1.62 -10.94
C ILE A 1 11.32 0.24 -10.46
N ARG A 2 11.54 -0.05 -9.18
CA ARG A 2 10.92 -1.14 -8.45
C ARG A 2 9.90 -0.55 -7.48
N PHE A 3 8.64 -0.95 -7.64
CA PHE A 3 7.53 -0.47 -6.83
C PHE A 3 7.29 -1.36 -5.60
N PRO A 4 6.84 -0.79 -4.48
CA PRO A 4 6.23 -1.54 -3.39
C PRO A 4 4.81 -1.99 -3.75
N GLY A 5 4.04 -2.47 -2.79
CA GLY A 5 2.60 -2.72 -2.98
C GLY A 5 1.86 -1.45 -3.38
N LEU A 6 1.28 -1.42 -4.59
CA LEU A 6 0.54 -0.24 -5.07
C LEU A 6 -0.94 -0.34 -4.71
N ILE A 7 -1.48 0.74 -4.14
CA ILE A 7 -2.90 0.82 -3.79
C ILE A 7 -3.57 1.96 -4.56
N SER A 8 -4.61 1.62 -5.32
CA SER A 8 -5.49 2.59 -5.98
C SER A 8 -6.82 2.70 -5.21
N ALA A 9 -7.23 3.94 -4.90
CA ALA A 9 -8.55 4.18 -4.33
C ALA A 9 -9.69 4.01 -5.36
N PHE A 10 -9.37 4.01 -6.65
CA PHE A 10 -10.36 3.98 -7.75
C PHE A 10 -10.57 2.58 -8.33
N THR A 11 -9.67 1.64 -8.11
CA THR A 11 -9.77 0.27 -8.58
C THR A 11 -10.05 -0.69 -7.43
N LEU A 12 -10.84 -1.72 -7.70
CA LEU A 12 -11.07 -2.78 -6.73
C LEU A 12 -9.86 -3.70 -6.65
N PRO A 13 -9.52 -4.22 -5.46
CA PRO A 13 -8.51 -5.25 -5.34
C PRO A 13 -8.95 -6.50 -6.12
N SER A 14 -8.01 -7.18 -6.74
CA SER A 14 -8.26 -8.31 -7.65
C SER A 14 -7.74 -9.65 -7.13
N GLY A 15 -7.37 -9.72 -5.85
CA GLY A 15 -6.84 -10.93 -5.21
C GLY A 15 -5.32 -11.07 -5.33
N GLY A 16 -4.61 -10.00 -5.62
CA GLY A 16 -3.14 -9.95 -5.60
C GLY A 16 -2.57 -10.27 -4.22
N THR A 17 -1.29 -10.62 -4.16
CA THR A 17 -0.64 -11.01 -2.90
C THR A 17 -0.59 -9.87 -1.87
N SER A 18 -0.51 -8.60 -2.30
CA SER A 18 -0.54 -7.41 -1.44
C SER A 18 -1.95 -6.84 -1.23
N ASP A 19 -2.99 -7.44 -1.83
CA ASP A 19 -4.34 -6.87 -1.80
C ASP A 19 -5.07 -7.03 -0.46
N TYR A 20 -4.51 -7.78 0.49
CA TYR A 20 -5.13 -7.98 1.81
C TYR A 20 -5.47 -6.67 2.52
N GLY A 21 -4.60 -5.65 2.41
CA GLY A 21 -4.85 -4.34 3.02
C GLY A 21 -6.07 -3.64 2.42
N PRO A 22 -6.11 -3.32 1.11
CA PRO A 22 -7.29 -2.74 0.48
C PRO A 22 -8.54 -3.64 0.59
N GLU A 23 -8.43 -4.96 0.52
CA GLU A 23 -9.56 -5.88 0.71
C GLU A 23 -10.24 -5.72 2.07
N MET A 24 -9.46 -5.52 3.16
CA MET A 24 -10.00 -5.25 4.50
C MET A 24 -10.90 -4.00 4.52
N LEU A 25 -10.44 -2.91 3.91
CA LEU A 25 -11.18 -1.65 3.88
C LEU A 25 -12.45 -1.76 3.03
N HIS A 26 -12.36 -2.43 1.88
CA HIS A 26 -13.52 -2.69 1.03
C HIS A 26 -14.56 -3.58 1.71
N ALA A 27 -14.12 -4.63 2.42
CA ALA A 27 -15.02 -5.50 3.17
C ALA A 27 -15.69 -4.75 4.35
N ALA A 28 -14.89 -4.01 5.12
CA ALA A 28 -15.38 -3.21 6.24
C ALA A 28 -16.43 -2.19 5.81
N ALA A 29 -16.21 -1.49 4.70
CA ALA A 29 -17.16 -0.50 4.17
C ALA A 29 -18.46 -1.13 3.65
N GLN A 30 -18.46 -2.43 3.35
CA GLN A 30 -19.63 -3.19 2.92
C GLN A 30 -20.31 -3.96 4.06
N ASP A 31 -19.86 -3.79 5.31
CA ASP A 31 -20.31 -4.54 6.48
C ASP A 31 -20.15 -6.08 6.29
N LYS A 32 -19.15 -6.49 5.51
CA LYS A 32 -18.84 -7.90 5.23
C LYS A 32 -17.68 -8.39 6.11
N PRO A 33 -17.76 -9.61 6.65
CA PRO A 33 -16.63 -10.22 7.33
C PRO A 33 -15.48 -10.45 6.35
N TYR A 34 -14.26 -10.30 6.84
CA TYR A 34 -13.04 -10.56 6.07
C TYR A 34 -12.04 -11.38 6.90
N ALA A 35 -11.55 -12.47 6.32
CA ALA A 35 -10.50 -13.30 6.90
C ALA A 35 -9.19 -13.01 6.14
N CYS A 36 -8.31 -12.24 6.75
CA CYS A 36 -7.03 -11.88 6.15
C CYS A 36 -6.14 -13.11 6.00
N PHE A 37 -5.63 -13.32 4.80
CA PHE A 37 -4.83 -14.49 4.45
C PHE A 37 -3.34 -14.40 4.82
N VAL A 38 -2.93 -13.31 5.47
CA VAL A 38 -1.60 -13.16 6.07
C VAL A 38 -1.71 -13.01 7.58
N ARG A 39 -0.59 -13.19 8.28
CA ARG A 39 -0.52 -12.97 9.74
C ARG A 39 -0.71 -11.49 10.07
N GLU A 40 -1.16 -11.22 11.28
CA GLU A 40 -1.37 -9.87 11.80
C GLU A 40 -0.08 -9.03 11.81
N ASP A 41 1.05 -9.65 12.13
CA ASP A 41 2.37 -9.02 12.19
C ASP A 41 3.05 -8.85 10.82
N THR A 42 2.46 -9.40 9.75
CA THR A 42 3.00 -9.28 8.39
C THR A 42 3.11 -7.83 7.98
N LYS A 43 4.35 -7.36 7.75
CA LYS A 43 4.68 -5.99 7.37
C LYS A 43 5.28 -5.95 5.97
N ILE A 44 4.80 -5.06 5.12
CA ILE A 44 5.39 -4.76 3.81
C ILE A 44 5.25 -3.27 3.50
N SER A 45 6.04 -2.79 2.55
CA SER A 45 5.93 -1.43 2.03
C SER A 45 4.78 -1.28 1.06
N PHE A 46 4.13 -0.12 1.12
CA PHE A 46 3.04 0.30 0.23
C PHE A 46 3.25 1.72 -0.31
N MET A 47 2.47 2.04 -1.35
CA MET A 47 2.45 3.35 -1.97
C MET A 47 1.07 3.63 -2.58
N ALA A 48 0.61 4.88 -2.48
CA ALA A 48 -0.56 5.35 -3.21
C ALA A 48 -0.29 5.38 -4.72
N MET A 49 -1.28 5.03 -5.53
CA MET A 49 -1.15 5.07 -7.00
C MET A 49 -0.73 6.45 -7.55
N PRO A 50 -1.21 7.59 -7.03
CA PRO A 50 -0.71 8.91 -7.45
C PRO A 50 0.80 9.09 -7.26
N ASP A 51 1.37 8.60 -6.15
CA ASP A 51 2.81 8.65 -5.92
C ASP A 51 3.59 7.77 -6.92
N ALA A 52 3.05 6.61 -7.26
CA ALA A 52 3.66 5.76 -8.28
C ALA A 52 3.72 6.46 -9.65
N ILE A 53 2.63 7.10 -10.06
CA ILE A 53 2.58 7.89 -11.30
C ILE A 53 3.54 9.07 -11.24
N LYS A 54 3.55 9.82 -10.13
CA LYS A 54 4.47 10.93 -9.89
C LYS A 54 5.93 10.47 -10.05
N SER A 55 6.29 9.32 -9.48
CA SER A 55 7.66 8.79 -9.56
C SER A 55 8.11 8.51 -10.98
N LEU A 56 7.21 7.97 -11.82
CA LEU A 56 7.49 7.73 -13.24
C LEU A 56 7.72 9.05 -13.99
N LEU A 57 6.85 10.03 -13.79
CA LEU A 57 6.97 11.34 -14.42
C LEU A 57 8.26 12.06 -13.97
N MET A 58 8.56 12.05 -12.67
CA MET A 58 9.79 12.62 -12.17
C MET A 58 11.04 11.96 -12.78
N LEU A 59 11.07 10.62 -12.88
CA LEU A 59 12.24 9.92 -13.43
C LEU A 59 12.43 10.18 -14.92
N VAL A 60 11.33 10.30 -15.70
CA VAL A 60 11.40 10.63 -17.14
C VAL A 60 12.04 12.00 -17.38
N ASP A 61 11.82 12.96 -16.48
CA ASP A 61 12.37 14.33 -16.59
C ASP A 61 13.82 14.44 -16.07
N VAL A 62 14.38 13.39 -15.48
CA VAL A 62 15.77 13.41 -14.99
C VAL A 62 16.76 13.28 -16.15
N PRO A 63 17.69 14.24 -16.31
CA PRO A 63 18.76 14.10 -17.30
C PRO A 63 19.56 12.80 -17.09
N ARG A 64 19.83 12.06 -18.19
CA ARG A 64 20.47 10.75 -18.14
C ARG A 64 21.82 10.76 -17.40
N GLU A 65 22.56 11.85 -17.53
CA GLU A 65 23.87 12.04 -16.88
C GLU A 65 23.79 12.17 -15.35
N LYS A 66 22.62 12.44 -14.79
CA LYS A 66 22.38 12.46 -13.34
C LYS A 66 22.01 11.11 -12.75
N LEU A 67 21.70 10.13 -13.60
CA LEU A 67 21.34 8.79 -13.18
C LEU A 67 22.58 7.89 -13.11
N ASN A 68 23.07 7.62 -11.90
CA ASN A 68 24.23 6.74 -11.67
C ASN A 68 23.85 5.26 -11.61
N HIS A 69 22.56 4.96 -11.47
CA HIS A 69 22.03 3.61 -11.36
C HIS A 69 21.01 3.30 -12.45
N GLN A 70 20.87 2.02 -12.78
CA GLN A 70 19.89 1.54 -13.75
C GLN A 70 18.56 1.14 -13.10
N ILE A 71 18.55 0.94 -11.79
CA ILE A 71 17.41 0.47 -11.03
C ILE A 71 17.29 1.32 -9.77
N TYR A 72 16.06 1.84 -9.54
CA TYR A 72 15.70 2.59 -8.34
C TYR A 72 14.55 1.91 -7.63
N ASN A 73 14.72 1.63 -6.36
CA ASN A 73 13.60 1.33 -5.48
C ASN A 73 12.92 2.63 -5.07
N ILE A 74 11.61 2.58 -4.89
CA ILE A 74 10.84 3.69 -4.32
C ILE A 74 9.89 3.14 -3.27
N ALA A 75 9.65 3.91 -2.22
CA ALA A 75 8.75 3.56 -1.13
C ALA A 75 7.98 4.79 -0.66
N ALA A 76 6.87 4.57 0.06
CA ALA A 76 6.13 5.63 0.73
C ALA A 76 5.99 5.35 2.22
N PHE A 77 5.45 4.20 2.59
CA PHE A 77 5.28 3.78 3.98
C PHE A 77 5.28 2.26 4.10
N ALA A 78 5.70 1.74 5.25
CA ALA A 78 5.57 0.33 5.59
C ALA A 78 4.57 0.17 6.75
N ILE A 79 3.67 -0.81 6.66
CA ILE A 79 2.57 -0.99 7.61
C ILE A 79 2.25 -2.48 7.76
N THR A 80 1.86 -2.90 8.96
CA THR A 80 1.44 -4.27 9.23
C THR A 80 -0.01 -4.53 8.81
N ALA A 81 -0.36 -5.80 8.62
CA ALA A 81 -1.74 -6.19 8.38
C ALA A 81 -2.65 -5.85 9.58
N GLY A 82 -2.11 -5.91 10.81
CA GLY A 82 -2.80 -5.49 12.03
C GLY A 82 -3.11 -3.99 12.02
N GLU A 83 -2.16 -3.15 11.62
CA GLU A 83 -2.38 -1.71 11.51
C GLU A 83 -3.42 -1.38 10.41
N PHE A 84 -3.46 -2.12 9.31
CA PHE A 84 -4.55 -2.01 8.32
C PHE A 84 -5.91 -2.34 8.94
N ARG A 85 -6.02 -3.45 9.69
CA ARG A 85 -7.24 -3.80 10.43
C ARG A 85 -7.66 -2.68 11.36
N ASP A 86 -6.74 -2.13 12.14
CA ASP A 86 -7.05 -1.09 13.13
C ASP A 86 -7.58 0.18 12.47
N ARG A 87 -7.00 0.57 11.31
CA ARG A 87 -7.49 1.66 10.49
C ARG A 87 -8.90 1.36 9.93
N ALA A 88 -9.14 0.13 9.48
CA ALA A 88 -10.44 -0.29 8.98
C ALA A 88 -11.52 -0.25 10.07
N VAL A 89 -11.23 -0.79 11.28
CA VAL A 89 -12.15 -0.77 12.43
C VAL A 89 -12.41 0.65 12.91
N LYS A 90 -11.38 1.50 12.95
CA LYS A 90 -11.54 2.93 13.29
C LYS A 90 -12.46 3.65 12.30
N ALA A 91 -12.30 3.39 11.00
CA ALA A 91 -13.06 4.06 9.95
C ALA A 91 -14.49 3.54 9.82
N PHE A 92 -14.70 2.25 10.10
CA PHE A 92 -15.97 1.53 9.99
C PHE A 92 -16.22 0.72 11.26
N PRO A 93 -16.78 1.34 12.33
CA PRO A 93 -17.10 0.67 13.58
C PRO A 93 -18.09 -0.48 13.32
N GLY A 94 -17.73 -1.69 13.69
CA GLY A 94 -18.50 -2.91 13.38
C GLY A 94 -17.86 -3.81 12.32
N ALA A 95 -16.75 -3.36 11.72
CA ALA A 95 -15.99 -4.21 10.80
C ALA A 95 -15.54 -5.52 11.46
N GLN A 96 -15.78 -6.64 10.80
CA GLN A 96 -15.43 -7.97 11.27
C GLN A 96 -14.21 -8.48 10.49
N ILE A 97 -13.02 -8.21 11.01
CA ILE A 97 -11.77 -8.60 10.37
C ILE A 97 -11.05 -9.60 11.29
N SER A 98 -10.75 -10.78 10.76
CA SER A 98 -9.98 -11.83 11.41
C SER A 98 -8.73 -12.16 10.60
N PHE A 99 -7.82 -12.94 11.18
CA PHE A 99 -6.63 -13.44 10.50
C PHE A 99 -6.72 -14.96 10.35
N ALA A 100 -6.61 -15.43 9.11
CA ALA A 100 -6.58 -16.84 8.75
C ALA A 100 -5.47 -17.07 7.70
N PRO A 101 -4.19 -17.05 8.12
CA PRO A 101 -3.06 -17.10 7.21
C PRO A 101 -3.11 -18.32 6.28
N ASN A 102 -3.00 -18.05 4.97
CA ASN A 102 -2.82 -19.09 3.97
C ASN A 102 -1.32 -19.38 3.82
N PRO A 103 -0.83 -20.59 4.13
CA PRO A 103 0.61 -20.88 4.15
C PRO A 103 1.34 -20.53 2.84
N ARG A 104 0.70 -20.78 1.69
CA ARG A 104 1.31 -20.48 0.38
C ARG A 104 1.43 -18.98 0.14
N ARG A 105 0.37 -18.21 0.40
CA ARG A 105 0.38 -16.76 0.22
C ARG A 105 1.27 -16.09 1.25
N GLN A 106 1.22 -16.56 2.50
CA GLN A 106 2.10 -16.07 3.56
C GLN A 106 3.58 -16.26 3.21
N GLY A 107 3.96 -17.46 2.73
CA GLY A 107 5.34 -17.72 2.34
C GLY A 107 5.85 -16.84 1.20
N ILE A 108 4.97 -16.38 0.31
CA ILE A 108 5.34 -15.40 -0.71
C ILE A 108 5.63 -14.04 -0.05
N VAL A 109 4.74 -13.57 0.82
CA VAL A 109 4.90 -12.27 1.48
C VAL A 109 6.10 -12.28 2.43
N ASP A 110 6.35 -13.38 3.15
CA ASP A 110 7.52 -13.55 4.02
C ASP A 110 8.87 -13.48 3.25
N SER A 111 8.85 -13.68 1.94
CA SER A 111 10.05 -13.52 1.09
C SER A 111 10.30 -12.07 0.66
N TRP A 112 9.38 -11.17 0.95
CA TRP A 112 9.51 -9.74 0.61
C TRP A 112 10.12 -8.95 1.77
N PRO A 113 10.82 -7.85 1.50
CA PRO A 113 11.33 -6.99 2.57
C PRO A 113 10.17 -6.32 3.32
N GLU A 114 10.32 -6.18 4.62
CA GLU A 114 9.36 -5.45 5.46
C GLU A 114 9.31 -3.95 5.13
N ASP A 115 10.45 -3.41 4.70
CA ASP A 115 10.59 -2.04 4.24
C ASP A 115 11.53 -1.97 3.04
N VAL A 116 11.47 -0.87 2.31
CA VAL A 116 12.23 -0.68 1.06
C VAL A 116 13.10 0.56 1.18
N ASP A 117 14.41 0.38 1.05
CA ASP A 117 15.36 1.49 0.98
C ASP A 117 15.26 2.19 -0.38
N ASP A 118 14.83 3.45 -0.36
CA ASP A 118 14.69 4.33 -1.51
C ASP A 118 15.70 5.50 -1.51
N ALA A 119 16.78 5.41 -0.72
CA ALA A 119 17.77 6.47 -0.54
C ALA A 119 18.40 6.93 -1.87
N LEU A 120 18.65 6.00 -2.80
CA LEU A 120 19.18 6.35 -4.13
C LEU A 120 18.22 7.24 -4.92
N ALA A 121 16.94 6.93 -4.91
CA ALA A 121 15.92 7.73 -5.59
C ALA A 121 15.81 9.14 -4.96
N ARG A 122 15.89 9.21 -3.63
CA ARG A 122 15.87 10.49 -2.90
C ARG A 122 17.09 11.36 -3.22
N THR A 123 18.27 10.77 -3.30
CA THR A 123 19.51 11.52 -3.52
C THR A 123 19.74 11.90 -4.98
N GLU A 124 19.44 11.02 -5.93
CA GLU A 124 19.80 11.26 -7.33
C GLU A 124 18.75 12.08 -8.09
N TRP A 125 17.47 11.93 -7.74
CA TRP A 125 16.40 12.64 -8.44
C TRP A 125 15.30 13.20 -7.53
N ASN A 126 15.63 13.45 -6.23
CA ASN A 126 14.78 14.11 -5.26
C ASN A 126 13.41 13.44 -5.06
N TRP A 127 13.36 12.11 -5.16
CA TRP A 127 12.14 11.38 -4.89
C TRP A 127 11.59 11.69 -3.50
N LYS A 128 10.31 11.95 -3.43
CA LYS A 128 9.58 12.09 -2.17
C LYS A 128 8.11 11.76 -2.40
N PRO A 129 7.54 10.80 -1.65
CA PRO A 129 6.11 10.53 -1.70
C PRO A 129 5.33 11.71 -1.12
N ASP A 130 4.13 11.95 -1.62
CA ASP A 130 3.20 12.94 -1.07
C ASP A 130 2.33 12.35 0.04
N TYR A 131 2.13 11.01 0.01
CA TYR A 131 1.31 10.27 0.95
C TYR A 131 2.19 9.45 1.90
N ASP A 132 2.31 9.90 3.16
CA ASP A 132 2.65 9.03 4.28
C ASP A 132 1.43 8.16 4.66
N VAL A 133 1.55 7.30 5.68
CA VAL A 133 0.48 6.39 6.07
C VAL A 133 -0.81 7.14 6.45
N ASP A 134 -0.71 8.23 7.20
CA ASP A 134 -1.89 8.99 7.66
C ASP A 134 -2.56 9.70 6.49
N LYS A 135 -1.82 10.41 5.66
CA LYS A 135 -2.35 11.06 4.46
C LYS A 135 -2.94 10.07 3.47
N PHE A 136 -2.31 8.88 3.32
CA PHE A 136 -2.85 7.84 2.48
C PHE A 136 -4.26 7.44 2.91
N PHE A 137 -4.45 7.15 4.20
CA PHE A 137 -5.78 6.77 4.71
C PHE A 137 -6.74 7.96 4.69
N ASP A 138 -6.37 9.10 5.26
CA ASP A 138 -7.30 10.18 5.55
C ASP A 138 -7.64 11.02 4.32
N ASN A 139 -6.68 11.24 3.40
CA ASN A 139 -6.84 12.16 2.29
C ASN A 139 -7.03 11.48 0.92
N TYR A 140 -6.73 10.17 0.82
CA TYR A 140 -6.80 9.47 -0.46
C TYR A 140 -7.71 8.25 -0.41
N PHE A 141 -7.47 7.29 0.48
CA PHE A 141 -8.11 5.99 0.38
C PHE A 141 -9.51 5.98 1.03
N LEU A 142 -9.64 6.40 2.29
CA LEU A 142 -10.92 6.38 3.00
C LEU A 142 -11.99 7.27 2.38
N PRO A 143 -11.71 8.50 1.91
CA PRO A 143 -12.72 9.31 1.24
C PRO A 143 -13.36 8.61 0.03
N GLU A 144 -12.54 7.97 -0.81
CA GLU A 144 -13.04 7.27 -2.00
C GLU A 144 -13.76 5.96 -1.65
N ILE A 145 -13.31 5.24 -0.63
CA ILE A 145 -14.02 4.06 -0.11
C ILE A 145 -15.41 4.46 0.40
N ARG A 146 -15.49 5.51 1.23
CA ARG A 146 -16.78 6.01 1.74
C ARG A 146 -17.70 6.44 0.61
N LYS A 147 -17.20 7.22 -0.32
CA LYS A 147 -17.98 7.67 -1.49
C LYS A 147 -18.49 6.48 -2.31
N ARG A 148 -17.66 5.47 -2.55
CA ARG A 148 -18.02 4.27 -3.32
C ARG A 148 -19.16 3.48 -2.69
N TYR A 149 -19.21 3.39 -1.36
CA TYR A 149 -20.19 2.58 -0.62
C TYR A 149 -21.26 3.39 0.09
N GLY A 150 -21.32 4.70 -0.09
CA GLY A 150 -22.37 5.56 0.48
C GLY A 150 -22.28 5.69 2.00
N LYS A 151 -21.07 5.71 2.56
CA LYS A 151 -20.82 5.77 4.02
C LYS A 151 -20.35 7.15 4.46
#